data_5bd4bbb7a86b15dd6fc9731abf343a9e
#
_entry.id   5bd4bbb7a86b15dd6fc9731abf343a9e
#
_cell.length_a   1.000
_cell.length_b   1.000
_cell.length_c   1.000
_cell.angle_alpha   90.00
_cell.angle_beta   90.00
_cell.angle_gamma   90.00
#
_symmetry.space_group_name_H-M   'P 1'
#
loop_
_entity.id
_entity.type
_entity.pdbx_description
1 polymer ?
#
loop_
_entity_poly.entity_id
_entity_poly.type
_entity_poly.pdbx_seq_one_letter_code
_entity_poly.pdbx_strand_id
1 'polypeptide(L)'
;MIDITDRVHCAAALSKITTAEKAAEMIQDGMNLGMSGFTPSGYPKAVPLALAARGKEHPFKVNVWTVLPGPEIDTAMVEAGIVGNRMPYQTDKHCRNAINNGQIRYLDTHISTFNQMARFGF
;
A
#
# COMPACT_ATOMS: atom_id res chain seq x y z
N MET A 1 -11.99 20.93 -16.36
CA MET A 1 -11.75 20.14 -15.12
C MET A 1 -12.98 19.29 -14.93
N ILE A 2 -12.85 17.96 -14.92
CA ILE A 2 -14.02 17.08 -14.70
C ILE A 2 -14.36 17.20 -13.22
N ASP A 3 -15.61 17.60 -12.92
CA ASP A 3 -16.08 17.60 -11.54
C ASP A 3 -16.21 16.16 -11.06
N ILE A 4 -15.47 15.79 -10.02
CA ILE A 4 -15.47 14.45 -9.47
C ILE A 4 -16.86 14.06 -8.93
N THR A 5 -17.67 15.04 -8.55
CA THR A 5 -19.03 14.81 -8.04
C THR A 5 -19.96 14.24 -9.10
N ASP A 6 -19.73 14.54 -10.39
CA ASP A 6 -20.52 14.00 -11.50
C ASP A 6 -20.32 12.49 -11.69
N ARG A 7 -19.28 11.92 -11.11
CA ARG A 7 -18.97 10.49 -11.17
C ARG A 7 -19.51 9.69 -9.99
N VAL A 8 -20.03 10.36 -8.97
CA VAL A 8 -20.53 9.72 -7.75
C VAL A 8 -22.05 9.72 -7.76
N HIS A 9 -22.64 8.57 -8.13
CA HIS A 9 -24.10 8.40 -8.26
C HIS A 9 -24.82 8.10 -6.93
N CYS A 10 -24.10 8.07 -5.81
CA CYS A 10 -24.66 7.86 -4.48
C CYS A 10 -24.52 9.13 -3.65
N ALA A 11 -25.63 9.80 -3.35
CA ALA A 11 -25.60 11.06 -2.59
C ALA A 11 -24.92 10.92 -1.21
N ALA A 12 -25.12 9.79 -0.53
CA ALA A 12 -24.47 9.53 0.76
C ALA A 12 -22.93 9.38 0.67
N ALA A 13 -22.39 9.10 -0.53
CA ALA A 13 -20.95 8.98 -0.74
C ALA A 13 -20.28 10.35 -1.02
N LEU A 14 -21.05 11.39 -1.38
CA LEU A 14 -20.48 12.69 -1.69
C LEU A 14 -19.69 13.30 -0.51
N SER A 15 -20.19 13.12 0.72
CA SER A 15 -19.51 13.57 1.94
C SER A 15 -18.22 12.81 2.27
N LYS A 16 -17.97 11.69 1.58
CA LYS A 16 -16.78 10.84 1.78
C LYS A 16 -15.69 11.12 0.75
N ILE A 17 -15.93 12.01 -0.20
CA ILE A 17 -14.91 12.42 -1.17
C ILE A 17 -13.78 13.13 -0.41
N THR A 18 -12.56 12.66 -0.63
CA THR A 18 -11.37 13.22 0.02
C THR A 18 -10.17 13.23 -0.93
N THR A 19 -9.06 13.86 -0.54
CA THR A 19 -7.81 13.83 -1.30
C THR A 19 -6.97 12.62 -0.90
N ALA A 20 -6.00 12.28 -1.74
CA ALA A 20 -5.06 11.18 -1.46
C ALA A 20 -4.24 11.46 -0.19
N GLU A 21 -3.85 12.71 0.04
CA GLU A 21 -3.09 13.16 1.20
C GLU A 21 -3.88 12.96 2.49
N LYS A 22 -5.13 13.42 2.53
CA LYS A 22 -6.02 13.22 3.69
C LYS A 22 -6.29 11.73 3.95
N ALA A 23 -6.46 10.93 2.90
CA ALA A 23 -6.60 9.49 3.05
C ALA A 23 -5.32 8.86 3.61
N ALA A 24 -4.15 9.30 3.17
CA ALA A 24 -2.86 8.85 3.68
C ALA A 24 -2.64 9.22 5.16
N GLU A 25 -3.16 10.35 5.64
CA GLU A 25 -3.09 10.77 7.06
C GLU A 25 -3.81 9.79 8.01
N MET A 26 -4.81 9.05 7.50
CA MET A 26 -5.53 8.05 8.29
C MET A 26 -4.68 6.81 8.58
N ILE A 27 -3.61 6.58 7.82
CA ILE A 27 -2.72 5.42 7.95
C ILE A 27 -1.63 5.75 8.96
N GLN A 28 -1.63 5.02 10.08
CA GLN A 28 -0.72 5.26 11.20
C GLN A 28 0.40 4.23 11.27
N ASP A 29 1.42 4.51 12.09
CA ASP A 29 2.53 3.61 12.33
C ASP A 29 2.05 2.23 12.80
N GLY A 30 2.68 1.17 12.30
CA GLY A 30 2.37 -0.23 12.64
C GLY A 30 1.14 -0.81 11.94
N MET A 31 0.34 -0.02 11.23
CA MET A 31 -0.88 -0.54 10.59
C MET A 31 -0.59 -1.54 9.48
N ASN A 32 -1.51 -2.49 9.31
CA ASN A 32 -1.57 -3.41 8.18
C ASN A 32 -2.28 -2.72 7.02
N LEU A 33 -1.59 -2.61 5.89
CA LEU A 33 -2.07 -1.96 4.68
C LEU A 33 -2.31 -3.00 3.59
N GLY A 34 -3.57 -3.36 3.37
CA GLY A 34 -3.99 -4.21 2.26
C GLY A 34 -4.14 -3.40 0.98
N MET A 35 -3.50 -3.84 -0.09
CA MET A 35 -3.61 -3.20 -1.41
C MET A 35 -3.94 -4.24 -2.47
N SER A 36 -4.86 -3.89 -3.36
CA SER A 36 -5.16 -4.71 -4.55
C SER A 36 -4.05 -4.59 -5.59
N GLY A 37 -4.07 -5.48 -6.55
CA GLY A 37 -3.20 -5.46 -7.72
C GLY A 37 -2.59 -6.82 -8.03
N PHE A 38 -2.43 -7.07 -9.32
CA PHE A 38 -1.71 -8.22 -9.83
C PHE A 38 -0.89 -7.78 -11.04
N THR A 39 0.43 -7.78 -10.89
CA THR A 39 1.35 -7.19 -11.88
C THR A 39 0.97 -5.71 -12.18
N PRO A 40 1.19 -5.12 -13.34
CA PRO A 40 0.82 -3.72 -13.57
C PRO A 40 -0.68 -3.46 -13.74
N SER A 41 -1.55 -4.37 -13.27
CA SER A 41 -3.01 -4.24 -13.43
C SER A 41 -3.73 -4.02 -12.10
N GLY A 42 -4.58 -2.99 -12.04
CA GLY A 42 -5.53 -2.79 -10.95
C GLY A 42 -4.93 -2.38 -9.61
N TYR A 43 -3.70 -1.89 -9.56
CA TYR A 43 -3.09 -1.44 -8.30
C TYR A 43 -3.41 0.04 -7.99
N PRO A 44 -3.54 0.41 -6.70
CA PRO A 44 -3.76 1.78 -6.29
C PRO A 44 -2.49 2.62 -6.47
N LYS A 45 -2.65 3.89 -6.87
CA LYS A 45 -1.51 4.81 -7.08
C LYS A 45 -1.55 6.02 -6.14
N ALA A 46 -2.67 6.74 -6.12
CA ALA A 46 -2.74 8.05 -5.48
C ALA A 46 -2.42 8.01 -3.98
N VAL A 47 -3.10 7.16 -3.21
CA VAL A 47 -2.92 7.09 -1.75
C VAL A 47 -1.54 6.51 -1.37
N PRO A 48 -1.04 5.41 -1.97
CA PRO A 48 0.30 4.92 -1.66
C PRO A 48 1.42 5.91 -1.98
N LEU A 49 1.31 6.69 -3.07
CA LEU A 49 2.30 7.72 -3.39
C LEU A 49 2.26 8.89 -2.40
N ALA A 50 1.06 9.34 -1.99
CA ALA A 50 0.89 10.34 -0.94
C ALA A 50 1.43 9.83 0.41
N LEU A 51 1.23 8.54 0.71
CA LEU A 51 1.77 7.89 1.90
C LEU A 51 3.31 7.88 1.89
N ALA A 52 3.92 7.54 0.74
CA ALA A 52 5.37 7.57 0.57
C ALA A 52 5.93 8.99 0.71
N ALA A 53 5.25 10.00 0.14
CA ALA A 53 5.65 11.41 0.31
C ALA A 53 5.62 11.82 1.78
N ARG A 54 4.54 11.51 2.51
CA ARG A 54 4.44 11.77 3.95
C ARG A 54 5.55 11.06 4.75
N GLY A 55 5.89 9.83 4.38
CA GLY A 55 6.92 9.05 5.07
C GLY A 55 8.32 9.62 4.96
N LYS A 56 8.62 10.38 3.90
CA LYS A 56 9.89 11.10 3.74
C LYS A 56 10.02 12.28 4.72
N GLU A 57 8.90 12.89 5.10
CA GLU A 57 8.85 14.01 6.03
C GLU A 57 8.69 13.54 7.48
N HIS A 58 7.88 12.52 7.69
CA HIS A 58 7.55 11.98 9.01
C HIS A 58 7.74 10.46 8.99
N PRO A 59 8.86 9.93 9.50
CA PRO A 59 9.16 8.51 9.50
C PRO A 59 8.13 7.67 10.29
N PHE A 60 7.62 6.62 9.68
CA PHE A 60 6.75 5.61 10.28
C PHE A 60 6.89 4.30 9.49
N LYS A 61 6.32 3.20 9.96
CA LYS A 61 6.34 1.90 9.28
C LYS A 61 4.93 1.34 9.14
N VAL A 62 4.66 0.71 8.00
CA VAL A 62 3.44 -0.06 7.77
C VAL A 62 3.77 -1.49 7.33
N ASN A 63 2.86 -2.40 7.57
CA ASN A 63 2.94 -3.77 7.09
C ASN A 63 2.16 -3.87 5.79
N VAL A 64 2.84 -4.12 4.67
CA VAL A 64 2.23 -4.10 3.34
C VAL A 64 1.79 -5.49 2.92
N TRP A 65 0.48 -5.63 2.71
CA TRP A 65 -0.19 -6.86 2.30
C TRP A 65 -0.69 -6.71 0.87
N THR A 66 0.05 -7.23 -0.08
CA THR A 66 -0.32 -7.15 -1.50
C THR A 66 0.41 -8.20 -2.32
N VAL A 67 -0.25 -8.72 -3.34
CA VAL A 67 0.36 -9.72 -4.22
C VAL A 67 1.39 -9.06 -5.14
N LEU A 68 1.04 -7.96 -5.77
CA LEU A 68 1.93 -7.18 -6.63
C LEU A 68 1.36 -5.78 -6.85
N PRO A 69 1.77 -4.76 -6.12
CA PRO A 69 1.58 -3.39 -6.59
C PRO A 69 2.54 -3.12 -7.76
N GLY A 70 2.23 -2.13 -8.56
CA GLY A 70 3.13 -1.72 -9.64
C GLY A 70 4.51 -1.30 -9.11
N PRO A 71 5.56 -1.48 -9.89
CA PRO A 71 6.93 -1.22 -9.44
C PRO A 71 7.13 0.20 -8.93
N GLU A 72 6.41 1.18 -9.46
CA GLU A 72 6.48 2.58 -9.00
C GLU A 72 6.04 2.75 -7.53
N ILE A 73 5.05 1.96 -7.08
CA ILE A 73 4.53 2.03 -5.71
C ILE A 73 5.49 1.34 -4.74
N ASP A 74 5.93 0.13 -5.07
CA ASP A 74 6.90 -0.60 -4.24
C ASP A 74 8.19 0.21 -4.11
N THR A 75 8.73 0.73 -5.22
CA THR A 75 9.90 1.59 -5.20
C THR A 75 9.69 2.82 -4.32
N ALA A 76 8.60 3.57 -4.51
CA ALA A 76 8.35 4.81 -3.76
C ALA A 76 8.22 4.56 -2.25
N MET A 77 7.50 3.51 -1.85
CA MET A 77 7.30 3.17 -0.43
C MET A 77 8.57 2.63 0.23
N VAL A 78 9.38 1.85 -0.50
CA VAL A 78 10.66 1.34 -0.02
C VAL A 78 11.67 2.47 0.14
N GLU A 79 11.81 3.36 -0.85
CA GLU A 79 12.70 4.52 -0.80
C GLU A 79 12.30 5.52 0.28
N ALA A 80 11.00 5.67 0.55
CA ALA A 80 10.51 6.45 1.68
C ALA A 80 10.77 5.78 3.04
N GLY A 81 11.23 4.53 3.03
CA GLY A 81 11.53 3.78 4.25
C GLY A 81 10.32 3.39 5.09
N ILE A 82 9.11 3.42 4.53
CA ILE A 82 7.87 3.17 5.28
C ILE A 82 7.41 1.71 5.30
N VAL A 83 8.07 0.81 4.57
CA VAL A 83 7.74 -0.61 4.57
C VAL A 83 8.46 -1.33 5.71
N GLY A 84 7.72 -1.82 6.69
CA GLY A 84 8.25 -2.62 7.79
C GLY A 84 8.22 -4.13 7.50
N ASN A 85 7.07 -4.61 7.04
CA ASN A 85 6.88 -5.98 6.59
C ASN A 85 6.26 -6.00 5.19
N ARG A 86 6.60 -7.00 4.40
CA ARG A 86 6.05 -7.24 3.07
C ARG A 86 5.56 -8.68 2.95
N MET A 87 4.35 -8.87 2.46
CA MET A 87 3.76 -10.20 2.23
C MET A 87 2.62 -10.12 1.20
N PRO A 88 2.22 -11.21 0.57
CA PRO A 88 2.85 -12.54 0.55
C PRO A 88 3.90 -12.68 -0.56
N TYR A 89 3.98 -11.74 -1.47
CA TYR A 89 4.78 -11.84 -2.68
C TYR A 89 5.33 -10.48 -3.13
N GLN A 90 6.44 -10.47 -3.82
CA GLN A 90 7.02 -9.26 -4.40
C GLN A 90 7.89 -9.58 -5.63
N THR A 91 7.95 -8.67 -6.59
CA THR A 91 8.80 -8.77 -7.79
C THR A 91 9.68 -7.54 -8.01
N ASP A 92 9.46 -6.48 -7.27
CA ASP A 92 10.21 -5.24 -7.41
C ASP A 92 11.66 -5.42 -6.97
N LYS A 93 12.60 -4.86 -7.76
CA LYS A 93 14.03 -4.95 -7.48
C LYS A 93 14.44 -4.21 -6.21
N HIS A 94 13.87 -3.03 -5.96
CA HIS A 94 14.19 -2.21 -4.79
C HIS A 94 13.69 -2.88 -3.52
N CYS A 95 12.46 -3.40 -3.56
CA CYS A 95 11.88 -4.17 -2.46
C CYS A 95 12.72 -5.42 -2.15
N ARG A 96 13.11 -6.20 -3.18
CA ARG A 96 13.96 -7.38 -3.02
C ARG A 96 15.31 -7.03 -2.40
N ASN A 97 15.95 -5.97 -2.85
CA ASN A 97 17.22 -5.53 -2.27
C ASN A 97 17.07 -5.12 -0.81
N ALA A 98 16.01 -4.40 -0.46
CA ALA A 98 15.73 -3.99 0.92
C ALA A 98 15.46 -5.21 1.83
N ILE A 99 14.78 -6.25 1.33
CA ILE A 99 14.59 -7.51 2.04
C ILE A 99 15.92 -8.23 2.25
N ASN A 100 16.73 -8.38 1.20
CA ASN A 100 18.03 -9.05 1.27
C ASN A 100 19.02 -8.34 2.21
N ASN A 101 18.90 -7.02 2.33
CA ASN A 101 19.70 -6.21 3.24
C ASN A 101 19.14 -6.15 4.67
N GLY A 102 18.04 -6.87 4.97
CA GLY A 102 17.42 -6.90 6.29
C GLY A 102 16.67 -5.61 6.69
N GLN A 103 16.40 -4.72 5.74
CA GLN A 103 15.68 -3.47 5.99
C GLN A 103 14.16 -3.66 6.08
N ILE A 104 13.65 -4.69 5.40
CA ILE A 104 12.24 -5.05 5.36
C ILE A 104 12.11 -6.52 5.75
N ARG A 105 11.21 -6.83 6.68
CA ARG A 105 10.84 -8.22 6.99
C ARG A 105 9.92 -8.75 5.89
N TYR A 106 10.12 -10.00 5.51
CA TYR A 106 9.38 -10.63 4.43
C TYR A 106 8.78 -11.96 4.86
N LEU A 107 7.52 -12.17 4.55
CA LEU A 107 6.86 -13.45 4.70
C LEU A 107 6.33 -13.89 3.36
N ASP A 108 6.95 -14.93 2.81
CA ASP A 108 6.44 -15.61 1.62
C ASP A 108 5.37 -16.63 2.04
N THR A 109 4.23 -16.58 1.38
CA THR A 109 3.13 -17.50 1.64
C THR A 109 2.30 -17.73 0.39
N HIS A 110 1.69 -18.89 0.30
CA HIS A 110 0.84 -19.21 -0.84
C HIS A 110 -0.42 -18.34 -0.83
N ILE A 111 -0.81 -17.82 -2.00
CA ILE A 111 -1.96 -16.91 -2.16
C ILE A 111 -3.25 -17.52 -1.61
N SER A 112 -3.43 -18.83 -1.72
CA SER A 112 -4.63 -19.51 -1.18
C SER A 112 -4.80 -19.37 0.32
N THR A 113 -3.72 -19.17 1.08
CA THR A 113 -3.76 -18.98 2.54
C THR A 113 -3.94 -17.52 2.95
N PHE A 114 -3.66 -16.58 2.03
CA PHE A 114 -3.69 -15.15 2.31
C PHE A 114 -5.04 -14.67 2.86
N ASN A 115 -6.13 -15.14 2.28
CA ASN A 115 -7.48 -14.77 2.73
C ASN A 115 -7.77 -15.26 4.16
N GLN A 116 -7.29 -16.45 4.50
CA GLN A 116 -7.45 -16.99 5.87
C GLN A 116 -6.60 -16.19 6.85
N MET A 117 -5.36 -15.86 6.49
CA MET A 117 -4.45 -15.05 7.31
C MET A 117 -5.03 -13.65 7.55
N ALA A 118 -5.59 -13.02 6.51
CA ALA A 118 -6.24 -11.71 6.65
C ALA A 118 -7.48 -11.73 7.55
N ARG A 119 -8.20 -12.87 7.59
CA ARG A 119 -9.45 -13.02 8.35
C ARG A 119 -9.22 -13.44 9.80
N PHE A 120 -8.28 -14.31 10.05
CA PHE A 120 -8.10 -14.97 11.36
C PHE A 120 -6.77 -14.61 12.06
N GLY A 121 -5.91 -13.86 11.38
CA GLY A 121 -4.56 -13.59 11.85
C GLY A 121 -3.58 -14.74 11.53
N PHE A 122 -2.38 -14.61 12.04
CA PHE A 122 -1.30 -15.60 11.92
C PHE A 122 -1.27 -16.51 13.11
#